data_d887c946ecb3ca985b5be7efa33b8e17
#
_entry.id   d887c946ecb3ca985b5be7efa33b8e17
#
_cell.length_a   1.000
_cell.length_b   1.000
_cell.length_c   1.000
_cell.angle_alpha   90.00
_cell.angle_beta   90.00
_cell.angle_gamma   90.00
#
_symmetry.space_group_name_H-M   'P 1'
#
loop_
_entity.id
_entity.type
_entity.pdbx_description
1 polymer ?
#
loop_
_entity_poly.entity_id
_entity_poly.type
_entity_poly.pdbx_seq_one_letter_code
_entity_poly.pdbx_strand_id
1 'polypeptide(L)'
;MRHVMENKNLTLPDLQREFLRLRGLWRDQWIGLPAVAAGCLAQLGHPGDAVPGPGERAIADCIAAVAQAIEDDGLRRSRAGNEPGYHNRLHIADTLSALACLLLLTRQECGRPLDARPDHAEWLQVLAMLAHDFLHSGLVNQFPSQIELASVDALRPLMQAAGMADDDCRQAAELILMTDPARVREHHQRMSGTPFEPGSFACMAMLLQESDILASVMPGIGVELTHALAGEWSRFSETMARSLLSAGSRITFLREFARFSSPASRRLGVPEAIAAEVAALERVARDAPL
;
A
#
# COMPACT_ATOMS: atom_id res chain seq x y z
N MET A 1 10.90 13.99 0.22
CA MET A 1 9.93 13.60 1.24
C MET A 1 9.87 14.54 2.48
N ARG A 2 10.94 15.20 2.93
CA ARG A 2 10.89 16.04 4.14
C ARG A 2 9.89 17.22 4.11
N HIS A 3 9.47 17.73 2.97
CA HIS A 3 8.66 18.98 2.90
C HIS A 3 7.13 18.80 2.95
N VAL A 4 6.59 17.60 2.71
CA VAL A 4 5.13 17.41 2.61
C VAL A 4 4.49 17.08 3.96
N MET A 5 5.23 16.53 4.91
CA MET A 5 4.70 15.99 6.16
C MET A 5 5.14 16.74 7.44
N GLU A 6 5.78 17.91 7.31
CA GLU A 6 6.07 18.78 8.47
C GLU A 6 4.80 19.39 9.09
N ASN A 7 3.65 19.21 8.46
CA ASN A 7 2.39 19.78 8.90
C ASN A 7 1.70 18.85 9.89
N LYS A 8 1.39 19.34 11.09
CA LYS A 8 0.63 18.61 12.14
C LYS A 8 -0.78 18.17 11.70
N ASN A 9 -1.26 18.62 10.55
CA ASN A 9 -2.55 18.26 9.96
C ASN A 9 -2.33 17.63 8.56
N LEU A 10 -2.10 16.32 8.51
CA LEU A 10 -2.08 15.58 7.26
C LEU A 10 -3.46 15.57 6.61
N THR A 11 -3.52 15.91 5.32
CA THR A 11 -4.77 15.97 4.55
C THR A 11 -4.71 15.10 3.31
N LEU A 12 -5.87 14.72 2.78
CA LEU A 12 -5.97 13.95 1.53
C LEU A 12 -5.25 14.65 0.34
N PRO A 13 -5.36 15.99 0.15
CA PRO A 13 -4.57 16.70 -0.86
C PRO A 13 -3.05 16.64 -0.64
N ASP A 14 -2.57 16.57 0.61
CA ASP A 14 -1.13 16.42 0.89
C ASP A 14 -0.63 15.05 0.39
N LEU A 15 -1.36 13.99 0.71
CA LEU A 15 -1.04 12.65 0.24
C LEU A 15 -1.16 12.53 -1.29
N GLN A 16 -2.16 13.16 -1.90
CA GLN A 16 -2.29 13.20 -3.35
C GLN A 16 -1.08 13.89 -4.00
N ARG A 17 -0.57 14.99 -3.42
CA ARG A 17 0.66 15.64 -3.91
C ARG A 17 1.87 14.72 -3.82
N GLU A 18 1.97 13.92 -2.76
CA GLU A 18 3.07 12.94 -2.64
C GLU A 18 2.97 11.87 -3.73
N PHE A 19 1.80 11.31 -3.99
CA PHE A 19 1.60 10.36 -5.09
C PHE A 19 1.95 10.97 -6.46
N LEU A 20 1.57 12.22 -6.71
CA LEU A 20 1.92 12.92 -7.95
C LEU A 20 3.43 13.19 -8.04
N ARG A 21 4.08 13.50 -6.92
CA ARG A 21 5.54 13.66 -6.84
C ARG A 21 6.26 12.35 -7.18
N LEU A 22 5.82 11.22 -6.63
CA LEU A 22 6.38 9.90 -6.92
C LEU A 22 6.25 9.56 -8.40
N ARG A 23 5.11 9.86 -9.03
CA ARG A 23 4.88 9.68 -10.47
C ARG A 23 5.79 10.55 -11.32
N GLY A 24 6.05 11.79 -10.91
CA GLY A 24 7.05 12.65 -11.54
C GLY A 24 8.45 12.02 -11.47
N LEU A 25 8.87 11.60 -10.29
CA LEU A 25 10.17 10.93 -10.11
C LEU A 25 10.26 9.61 -10.91
N TRP A 26 9.19 8.83 -10.95
CA TRP A 26 9.14 7.58 -11.71
C TRP A 26 9.42 7.78 -13.21
N ARG A 27 8.87 8.84 -13.77
CA ARG A 27 9.05 9.18 -15.19
C ARG A 27 10.41 9.75 -15.51
N ASP A 28 10.92 10.63 -14.65
CA ASP A 28 12.05 11.47 -14.98
C ASP A 28 13.35 11.04 -14.28
N GLN A 29 13.27 10.72 -12.99
CA GLN A 29 14.43 10.41 -12.16
C GLN A 29 14.04 9.55 -10.96
N TRP A 30 13.81 8.26 -11.19
CA TRP A 30 13.47 7.33 -10.12
C TRP A 30 14.59 7.25 -9.08
N ILE A 31 14.22 7.43 -7.81
CA ILE A 31 15.17 7.47 -6.68
C ILE A 31 15.48 6.10 -6.09
N GLY A 32 14.79 5.06 -6.55
CA GLY A 32 14.92 3.70 -6.02
C GLY A 32 14.04 3.43 -4.79
N LEU A 33 13.53 2.22 -4.71
CA LEU A 33 12.68 1.79 -3.60
C LEU A 33 13.39 1.82 -2.24
N PRO A 34 14.71 1.55 -2.12
CA PRO A 34 15.44 1.75 -0.85
C PRO A 34 15.35 3.18 -0.33
N ALA A 35 15.43 4.19 -1.20
CA ALA A 35 15.30 5.58 -0.79
C ALA A 35 13.86 5.94 -0.38
N VAL A 36 12.86 5.34 -1.02
CA VAL A 36 11.45 5.51 -0.64
C VAL A 36 11.18 4.89 0.75
N ALA A 37 11.63 3.66 0.98
CA ALA A 37 11.48 2.97 2.26
C ALA A 37 12.18 3.72 3.41
N ALA A 38 13.42 4.18 3.19
CA ALA A 38 14.15 5.02 4.14
C ALA A 38 13.41 6.34 4.42
N GLY A 39 12.81 6.96 3.40
CA GLY A 39 11.99 8.15 3.55
C GLY A 39 10.72 7.92 4.36
N CYS A 40 10.07 6.77 4.17
CA CYS A 40 8.90 6.34 4.96
C CYS A 40 9.27 6.20 6.46
N LEU A 41 10.36 5.47 6.75
CA LEU A 41 10.86 5.31 8.12
C LEU A 41 11.27 6.66 8.75
N ALA A 42 11.89 7.55 7.97
CA ALA A 42 12.25 8.88 8.47
C ALA A 42 11.01 9.72 8.84
N GLN A 43 9.91 9.61 8.09
CA GLN A 43 8.63 10.25 8.45
C GLN A 43 8.03 9.68 9.74
N LEU A 44 8.23 8.38 9.96
CA LEU A 44 7.80 7.69 11.17
C LEU A 44 8.74 7.92 12.37
N GLY A 45 9.70 8.87 12.27
CA GLY A 45 10.59 9.20 13.38
C GLY A 45 11.84 8.32 13.48
N HIS A 46 12.20 7.59 12.40
CA HIS A 46 13.44 6.85 12.31
C HIS A 46 14.31 7.40 11.17
N PRO A 47 15.07 8.50 11.37
CA PRO A 47 15.99 9.02 10.36
C PRO A 47 17.11 8.01 10.07
N GLY A 48 17.68 8.07 8.84
CA GLY A 48 18.62 7.07 8.36
C GLY A 48 19.93 6.91 9.16
N ASP A 49 20.25 7.87 10.04
CA ASP A 49 21.38 7.83 10.98
C ASP A 49 20.99 7.29 12.38
N ALA A 50 19.69 7.06 12.62
CA ALA A 50 19.23 6.49 13.87
C ALA A 50 19.54 5.00 13.95
N VAL A 51 20.06 4.55 15.10
CA VAL A 51 20.30 3.13 15.35
C VAL A 51 19.02 2.49 15.88
N PRO A 52 18.47 1.44 15.21
CA PRO A 52 17.33 0.70 15.72
C PRO A 52 17.63 0.06 17.09
N GLY A 53 16.61 -0.13 17.91
CA GLY A 53 16.72 -0.94 19.12
C GLY A 53 17.13 -2.40 18.79
N PRO A 54 17.59 -3.17 19.79
CA PRO A 54 18.04 -4.55 19.54
C PRO A 54 16.98 -5.45 18.89
N GLY A 55 15.71 -5.33 19.27
CA GLY A 55 14.59 -6.09 18.69
C GLY A 55 14.14 -5.59 17.31
N GLU A 56 14.46 -4.34 16.97
CA GLU A 56 14.04 -3.71 15.72
C GLU A 56 15.09 -3.81 14.63
N ARG A 57 16.34 -4.07 14.99
CA ARG A 57 17.47 -4.10 14.06
C ARG A 57 17.28 -5.15 12.97
N ALA A 58 16.88 -6.36 13.32
CA ALA A 58 16.66 -7.43 12.37
C ALA A 58 15.54 -7.08 11.36
N ILE A 59 14.47 -6.43 11.83
CA ILE A 59 13.37 -5.97 10.94
C ILE A 59 13.87 -4.83 10.03
N ALA A 60 14.65 -3.87 10.58
CA ALA A 60 15.22 -2.78 9.79
C ALA A 60 16.18 -3.29 8.70
N ASP A 61 17.06 -4.23 9.04
CA ASP A 61 17.99 -4.86 8.10
C ASP A 61 17.21 -5.65 7.02
N CYS A 62 16.13 -6.34 7.41
CA CYS A 62 15.24 -7.03 6.48
C CYS A 62 14.55 -6.04 5.54
N ILE A 63 13.99 -4.92 6.02
CA ILE A 63 13.37 -3.87 5.19
C ILE A 63 14.37 -3.36 4.15
N ALA A 64 15.60 -3.07 4.54
CA ALA A 64 16.64 -2.61 3.63
C ALA A 64 16.96 -3.67 2.55
N ALA A 65 17.09 -4.94 2.94
CA ALA A 65 17.36 -6.04 2.03
C ALA A 65 16.21 -6.29 1.05
N VAL A 66 14.95 -6.25 1.53
CA VAL A 66 13.74 -6.41 0.71
C VAL A 66 13.61 -5.27 -0.29
N ALA A 67 13.77 -4.01 0.17
CA ALA A 67 13.69 -2.85 -0.71
C ALA A 67 14.72 -2.94 -1.85
N GLN A 68 15.95 -3.38 -1.55
CA GLN A 68 16.98 -3.57 -2.57
C GLN A 68 16.64 -4.73 -3.51
N ALA A 69 16.15 -5.86 -2.98
CA ALA A 69 15.80 -7.02 -3.80
C ALA A 69 14.65 -6.70 -4.78
N ILE A 70 13.63 -5.97 -4.34
CA ILE A 70 12.51 -5.52 -5.20
C ILE A 70 13.02 -4.53 -6.25
N GLU A 71 13.90 -3.59 -5.87
CA GLU A 71 14.48 -2.63 -6.82
C GLU A 71 15.26 -3.35 -7.91
N ASP A 72 16.12 -4.30 -7.54
CA ASP A 72 16.94 -5.06 -8.48
C ASP A 72 16.09 -5.93 -9.43
N ASP A 73 15.02 -6.57 -8.90
CA ASP A 73 14.07 -7.33 -9.70
C ASP A 73 13.32 -6.43 -10.68
N GLY A 74 12.79 -5.31 -10.20
CA GLY A 74 12.08 -4.33 -11.02
C GLY A 74 12.96 -3.76 -12.14
N LEU A 75 14.21 -3.39 -11.84
CA LEU A 75 15.18 -2.95 -12.85
C LEU A 75 15.47 -4.02 -13.90
N ARG A 76 15.62 -5.29 -13.47
CA ARG A 76 15.83 -6.42 -14.39
C ARG A 76 14.62 -6.61 -15.30
N ARG A 77 13.40 -6.59 -14.74
CA ARG A 77 12.15 -6.72 -15.49
C ARG A 77 11.92 -5.54 -16.44
N SER A 78 12.19 -4.32 -15.99
CA SER A 78 12.07 -3.11 -16.81
C SER A 78 12.96 -3.15 -18.03
N ARG A 79 14.24 -3.56 -17.85
CA ARG A 79 15.19 -3.76 -18.97
C ARG A 79 14.74 -4.83 -19.95
N ALA A 80 14.04 -5.85 -19.47
CA ALA A 80 13.47 -6.92 -20.28
C ALA A 80 12.09 -6.56 -20.89
N GLY A 81 11.53 -5.39 -20.58
CA GLY A 81 10.20 -4.95 -21.05
C GLY A 81 9.04 -5.73 -20.44
N ASN A 82 9.22 -6.33 -19.25
CA ASN A 82 8.22 -7.18 -18.62
C ASN A 82 7.92 -6.83 -17.15
N GLU A 83 8.35 -5.65 -16.67
CA GLU A 83 7.86 -5.12 -15.39
C GLU A 83 6.34 -4.92 -15.49
N PRO A 84 5.54 -5.36 -14.49
CA PRO A 84 4.10 -5.16 -14.48
C PRO A 84 3.72 -3.68 -14.59
N GLY A 85 2.60 -3.39 -15.24
CA GLY A 85 2.17 -1.99 -15.42
C GLY A 85 1.64 -1.36 -14.14
N TYR A 86 0.95 -2.16 -13.32
CA TYR A 86 0.36 -1.75 -12.04
C TYR A 86 1.19 -2.25 -10.85
N HIS A 87 1.40 -3.57 -10.71
CA HIS A 87 2.12 -4.18 -9.59
C HIS A 87 3.64 -4.06 -9.78
N ASN A 88 4.14 -2.84 -9.69
CA ASN A 88 5.53 -2.46 -9.90
C ASN A 88 6.10 -1.68 -8.71
N ARG A 89 7.35 -1.23 -8.82
CA ARG A 89 8.03 -0.46 -7.77
C ARG A 89 7.32 0.86 -7.41
N LEU A 90 6.62 1.49 -8.36
CA LEU A 90 5.85 2.71 -8.09
C LEU A 90 4.62 2.41 -7.23
N HIS A 91 3.93 1.29 -7.48
CA HIS A 91 2.82 0.84 -6.62
C HIS A 91 3.30 0.64 -5.18
N ILE A 92 4.41 -0.06 -4.97
CA ILE A 92 4.97 -0.26 -3.63
C ILE A 92 5.35 1.08 -2.97
N ALA A 93 5.87 2.05 -3.73
CA ALA A 93 6.15 3.38 -3.21
C ALA A 93 4.88 4.14 -2.80
N ASP A 94 3.80 4.03 -3.58
CA ASP A 94 2.49 4.59 -3.24
C ASP A 94 1.96 3.96 -1.94
N THR A 95 1.99 2.64 -1.81
CA THR A 95 1.48 1.93 -0.63
C THR A 95 2.27 2.23 0.64
N LEU A 96 3.60 2.36 0.55
CA LEU A 96 4.44 2.79 1.67
C LEU A 96 4.13 4.24 2.09
N SER A 97 3.91 5.14 1.14
CA SER A 97 3.56 6.54 1.44
C SER A 97 2.17 6.64 2.07
N ALA A 98 1.21 5.84 1.59
CA ALA A 98 -0.12 5.71 2.18
C ALA A 98 -0.03 5.18 3.62
N LEU A 99 0.72 4.10 3.84
CA LEU A 99 0.91 3.51 5.17
C LEU A 99 1.53 4.50 6.16
N ALA A 100 2.60 5.21 5.77
CA ALA A 100 3.21 6.23 6.62
C ALA A 100 2.20 7.31 7.04
N CYS A 101 1.37 7.77 6.10
CA CYS A 101 0.30 8.74 6.38
C CYS A 101 -0.73 8.17 7.37
N LEU A 102 -1.24 6.96 7.14
CA LEU A 102 -2.24 6.33 8.01
C LEU A 102 -1.68 6.03 9.41
N LEU A 103 -0.41 5.61 9.52
CA LEU A 103 0.25 5.40 10.82
C LEU A 103 0.40 6.71 11.60
N LEU A 104 0.81 7.80 10.94
CA LEU A 104 0.92 9.11 11.59
C LEU A 104 -0.45 9.62 12.06
N LEU A 105 -1.50 9.45 11.28
CA LEU A 105 -2.87 9.79 11.69
C LEU A 105 -3.35 8.89 12.83
N THR A 106 -3.03 7.61 12.80
CA THR A 106 -3.32 6.68 13.91
C THR A 106 -2.62 7.12 15.20
N ARG A 107 -1.37 7.57 15.13
CA ARG A 107 -0.67 8.16 16.31
C ARG A 107 -1.42 9.36 16.86
N GLN A 108 -1.90 10.26 16.00
CA GLN A 108 -2.69 11.43 16.42
C GLN A 108 -3.98 11.02 17.13
N GLU A 109 -4.71 10.03 16.59
CA GLU A 109 -5.94 9.52 17.21
C GLU A 109 -5.69 8.90 18.60
N CYS A 110 -4.54 8.27 18.79
CA CYS A 110 -4.14 7.66 20.06
C CYS A 110 -3.37 8.60 21.00
N GLY A 111 -3.18 9.86 20.62
CA GLY A 111 -2.42 10.84 21.42
C GLY A 111 -0.91 10.55 21.49
N ARG A 112 -0.37 9.74 20.58
CA ARG A 112 1.07 9.43 20.49
C ARG A 112 1.79 10.55 19.70
N PRO A 113 2.98 11.01 20.14
CA PRO A 113 3.76 12.01 19.43
C PRO A 113 4.08 11.58 17.99
N LEU A 114 4.00 12.51 17.02
CA LEU A 114 4.29 12.23 15.61
C LEU A 114 5.77 11.92 15.37
N ASP A 115 6.65 12.52 16.16
CA ASP A 115 8.10 12.34 16.13
C ASP A 115 8.58 11.16 16.99
N ALA A 116 7.66 10.42 17.64
CA ALA A 116 7.99 9.20 18.34
C ALA A 116 8.63 8.19 17.36
N ARG A 117 9.60 7.42 17.86
CA ARG A 117 10.15 6.30 17.06
C ARG A 117 9.04 5.29 16.73
N PRO A 118 9.15 4.59 15.59
CA PRO A 118 8.25 3.50 15.28
C PRO A 118 8.28 2.46 16.40
N ASP A 119 7.12 1.97 16.78
CA ASP A 119 7.04 0.81 17.67
C ASP A 119 7.17 -0.50 16.86
N HIS A 120 7.20 -1.61 17.56
CA HIS A 120 7.37 -2.92 16.95
C HIS A 120 6.30 -3.24 15.90
N ALA A 121 5.04 -2.88 16.18
CA ALA A 121 3.92 -3.08 15.25
C ALA A 121 4.09 -2.26 13.96
N GLU A 122 4.54 -1.01 14.08
CA GLU A 122 4.79 -0.15 12.92
C GLU A 122 5.96 -0.67 12.06
N TRP A 123 7.03 -1.21 12.67
CA TRP A 123 8.11 -1.85 11.95
C TRP A 123 7.63 -3.05 11.13
N LEU A 124 6.83 -3.93 11.73
CA LEU A 124 6.26 -5.09 11.04
C LEU A 124 5.31 -4.69 9.91
N GLN A 125 4.52 -3.63 10.11
CA GLN A 125 3.63 -3.10 9.06
C GLN A 125 4.42 -2.54 7.88
N VAL A 126 5.51 -1.80 8.12
CA VAL A 126 6.38 -1.29 7.04
C VAL A 126 7.01 -2.44 6.27
N LEU A 127 7.51 -3.49 6.95
CA LEU A 127 8.06 -4.68 6.30
C LEU A 127 7.00 -5.41 5.46
N ALA A 128 5.83 -5.66 6.04
CA ALA A 128 4.75 -6.38 5.36
C ALA A 128 4.24 -5.59 4.14
N MET A 129 4.06 -4.26 4.26
CA MET A 129 3.63 -3.42 3.15
C MET A 129 4.67 -3.34 2.03
N LEU A 130 5.95 -3.27 2.38
CA LEU A 130 7.04 -3.30 1.39
C LEU A 130 7.04 -4.61 0.60
N ALA A 131 6.73 -5.73 1.25
CA ALA A 131 6.87 -7.07 0.69
C ALA A 131 5.58 -7.68 0.15
N HIS A 132 4.40 -7.03 0.30
CA HIS A 132 3.11 -7.66 -0.01
C HIS A 132 3.00 -8.14 -1.47
N ASP A 133 3.58 -7.40 -2.40
CA ASP A 133 3.63 -7.70 -3.83
C ASP A 133 5.04 -8.10 -4.31
N PHE A 134 5.90 -8.62 -3.42
CA PHE A 134 7.25 -9.03 -3.81
C PHE A 134 7.20 -10.13 -4.87
N LEU A 135 7.81 -9.87 -6.02
CA LEU A 135 7.80 -10.73 -7.22
C LEU A 135 6.42 -10.92 -7.86
N HIS A 136 5.46 -10.04 -7.61
CA HIS A 136 4.14 -10.10 -8.24
C HIS A 136 4.26 -10.26 -9.77
N SER A 137 3.52 -11.23 -10.31
CA SER A 137 3.62 -11.62 -11.72
C SER A 137 2.75 -10.77 -12.66
N GLY A 138 1.88 -9.90 -12.13
CA GLY A 138 0.84 -9.20 -12.88
C GLY A 138 -0.39 -10.07 -13.17
N LEU A 139 -0.49 -11.26 -12.59
CA LEU A 139 -1.63 -12.15 -12.73
C LEU A 139 -2.62 -12.00 -11.56
N VAL A 140 -3.75 -12.66 -11.67
CA VAL A 140 -4.74 -12.75 -10.60
C VAL A 140 -4.64 -14.09 -9.88
N ASN A 141 -5.03 -14.14 -8.60
CA ASN A 141 -5.07 -15.35 -7.81
C ASN A 141 -5.94 -16.43 -8.46
N GLN A 142 -5.41 -17.63 -8.69
CA GLN A 142 -6.14 -18.81 -9.17
C GLN A 142 -6.77 -19.58 -7.99
N PHE A 143 -6.21 -19.44 -6.80
CA PHE A 143 -6.73 -19.94 -5.53
C PHE A 143 -6.41 -18.90 -4.42
N PRO A 144 -7.09 -18.97 -3.28
CA PRO A 144 -6.95 -17.94 -2.23
C PRO A 144 -5.50 -17.69 -1.83
N SER A 145 -5.11 -16.44 -1.83
CA SER A 145 -3.80 -15.91 -1.42
C SER A 145 -2.59 -16.50 -2.17
N GLN A 146 -2.75 -16.96 -3.41
CA GLN A 146 -1.66 -17.57 -4.20
C GLN A 146 -0.48 -16.60 -4.39
N ILE A 147 -0.76 -15.37 -4.75
CA ILE A 147 0.25 -14.35 -5.04
C ILE A 147 0.91 -13.90 -3.73
N GLU A 148 0.12 -13.67 -2.71
CA GLU A 148 0.60 -13.29 -1.37
C GLU A 148 1.46 -14.41 -0.75
N LEU A 149 1.12 -15.68 -0.96
CA LEU A 149 1.98 -16.81 -0.56
C LEU A 149 3.33 -16.80 -1.30
N ALA A 150 3.33 -16.50 -2.60
CA ALA A 150 4.58 -16.37 -3.35
C ALA A 150 5.44 -15.20 -2.84
N SER A 151 4.83 -14.08 -2.45
CA SER A 151 5.52 -12.95 -1.81
C SER A 151 6.13 -13.36 -0.46
N VAL A 152 5.40 -14.11 0.36
CA VAL A 152 5.89 -14.66 1.64
C VAL A 152 7.07 -15.60 1.42
N ASP A 153 6.99 -16.50 0.43
CA ASP A 153 8.06 -17.45 0.13
C ASP A 153 9.33 -16.73 -0.36
N ALA A 154 9.17 -15.66 -1.14
CA ALA A 154 10.29 -14.81 -1.57
C ALA A 154 10.91 -14.01 -0.41
N LEU A 155 10.10 -13.58 0.55
CA LEU A 155 10.53 -12.82 1.74
C LEU A 155 11.28 -13.70 2.75
N ARG A 156 10.86 -14.96 2.92
CA ARG A 156 11.36 -15.87 3.95
C ARG A 156 12.89 -15.93 4.07
N PRO A 157 13.68 -16.14 2.99
CA PRO A 157 15.14 -16.18 3.09
C PRO A 157 15.75 -14.85 3.54
N LEU A 158 15.12 -13.72 3.24
CA LEU A 158 15.59 -12.39 3.66
C LEU A 158 15.34 -12.16 5.15
N MET A 159 14.20 -12.58 5.68
CA MET A 159 13.91 -12.55 7.12
C MET A 159 14.89 -13.43 7.91
N GLN A 160 15.18 -14.63 7.41
CA GLN A 160 16.13 -15.54 8.02
C GLN A 160 17.56 -14.96 8.00
N ALA A 161 18.00 -14.40 6.88
CA ALA A 161 19.32 -13.78 6.75
C ALA A 161 19.49 -12.56 7.66
N ALA A 162 18.41 -11.80 7.89
CA ALA A 162 18.40 -10.69 8.84
C ALA A 162 18.34 -11.13 10.31
N GLY A 163 18.12 -12.41 10.59
CA GLY A 163 18.03 -12.95 11.95
C GLY A 163 16.75 -12.52 12.68
N MET A 164 15.64 -12.34 11.96
CA MET A 164 14.35 -12.01 12.56
C MET A 164 13.85 -13.17 13.44
N ALA A 165 13.17 -12.83 14.53
CA ALA A 165 12.54 -13.81 15.40
C ALA A 165 11.42 -14.57 14.65
N ASP A 166 11.21 -15.85 14.99
CA ASP A 166 10.20 -16.70 14.34
C ASP A 166 8.78 -16.11 14.45
N ASP A 167 8.46 -15.47 15.57
CA ASP A 167 7.18 -14.82 15.80
C ASP A 167 6.98 -13.62 14.88
N ASP A 168 8.01 -12.81 14.68
CA ASP A 168 7.99 -11.67 13.75
C ASP A 168 7.89 -12.14 12.30
N CYS A 169 8.62 -13.19 11.93
CA CYS A 169 8.53 -13.81 10.60
C CYS A 169 7.10 -14.31 10.32
N ARG A 170 6.46 -14.96 11.30
CA ARG A 170 5.10 -15.47 11.18
C ARG A 170 4.10 -14.32 11.08
N GLN A 171 4.23 -13.30 11.93
CA GLN A 171 3.32 -12.16 11.93
C GLN A 171 3.43 -11.34 10.62
N ALA A 172 4.64 -11.11 10.11
CA ALA A 172 4.84 -10.44 8.82
C ALA A 172 4.21 -11.24 7.67
N ALA A 173 4.41 -12.56 7.65
CA ALA A 173 3.78 -13.44 6.66
C ALA A 173 2.25 -13.39 6.72
N GLU A 174 1.66 -13.49 7.91
CA GLU A 174 0.21 -13.41 8.10
C GLU A 174 -0.35 -12.05 7.68
N LEU A 175 0.35 -10.94 7.96
CA LEU A 175 -0.03 -9.60 7.51
C LEU A 175 -0.06 -9.50 5.99
N ILE A 176 0.94 -10.06 5.29
CA ILE A 176 0.97 -10.12 3.82
C ILE A 176 -0.24 -10.90 3.29
N LEU A 177 -0.55 -12.07 3.88
CA LEU A 177 -1.73 -12.85 3.47
C LEU A 177 -3.06 -12.11 3.67
N MET A 178 -3.11 -11.12 4.56
CA MET A 178 -4.31 -10.30 4.76
C MET A 178 -4.50 -9.24 3.68
N THR A 179 -3.51 -8.96 2.81
CA THR A 179 -3.69 -8.05 1.67
C THR A 179 -4.42 -8.69 0.49
N ASP A 180 -4.64 -10.03 0.50
CA ASP A 180 -5.49 -10.69 -0.50
C ASP A 180 -6.86 -10.00 -0.61
N PRO A 181 -7.24 -9.44 -1.79
CA PRO A 181 -8.51 -8.74 -1.98
C PRO A 181 -9.75 -9.57 -1.57
N ALA A 182 -9.66 -10.91 -1.66
CA ALA A 182 -10.75 -11.80 -1.24
C ALA A 182 -11.03 -11.75 0.27
N ARG A 183 -10.06 -11.35 1.09
CA ARG A 183 -10.17 -11.28 2.56
C ARG A 183 -10.67 -9.93 3.06
N VAL A 184 -10.48 -8.86 2.29
CA VAL A 184 -10.69 -7.47 2.73
C VAL A 184 -12.11 -7.24 3.23
N ARG A 185 -13.13 -7.61 2.43
CA ARG A 185 -14.55 -7.36 2.78
C ARG A 185 -14.93 -8.01 4.12
N GLU A 186 -14.63 -9.28 4.29
CA GLU A 186 -14.96 -10.02 5.51
C GLU A 186 -14.21 -9.48 6.72
N HIS A 187 -12.93 -9.11 6.54
CA HIS A 187 -12.12 -8.54 7.60
C HIS A 187 -12.71 -7.21 8.09
N HIS A 188 -13.01 -6.26 7.19
CA HIS A 188 -13.61 -4.98 7.55
C HIS A 188 -15.01 -5.13 8.17
N GLN A 189 -15.80 -6.13 7.73
CA GLN A 189 -17.09 -6.44 8.36
C GLN A 189 -16.94 -6.95 9.80
N ARG A 190 -15.99 -7.85 10.06
CA ARG A 190 -15.69 -8.33 11.41
C ARG A 190 -15.20 -7.23 12.34
N MET A 191 -14.46 -6.27 11.81
CA MET A 191 -13.96 -5.13 12.57
C MET A 191 -15.03 -4.05 12.83
N SER A 192 -16.19 -4.13 12.18
CA SER A 192 -17.26 -3.15 12.36
C SER A 192 -17.80 -3.22 13.80
N GLY A 193 -17.73 -2.07 14.51
CA GLY A 193 -18.13 -1.96 15.91
C GLY A 193 -17.11 -2.47 16.93
N THR A 194 -15.95 -2.98 16.48
CA THR A 194 -14.84 -3.35 17.36
C THR A 194 -13.97 -2.12 17.66
N PRO A 195 -13.53 -1.92 18.91
CA PRO A 195 -12.56 -0.87 19.21
C PRO A 195 -11.29 -0.99 18.35
N PHE A 196 -10.79 0.14 17.86
CA PHE A 196 -9.57 0.17 17.06
C PHE A 196 -8.35 0.22 18.00
N GLU A 197 -7.61 -0.88 18.05
CA GLU A 197 -6.37 -1.04 18.83
C GLU A 197 -5.17 -1.13 17.87
N PRO A 198 -4.39 -0.06 17.65
CA PRO A 198 -3.40 0.03 16.57
C PRO A 198 -2.37 -1.09 16.53
N GLY A 199 -1.95 -1.60 17.70
CA GLY A 199 -0.99 -2.71 17.80
C GLY A 199 -1.63 -4.11 17.66
N SER A 200 -2.96 -4.22 17.57
CA SER A 200 -3.59 -5.51 17.34
C SER A 200 -3.40 -5.96 15.89
N PHE A 201 -3.25 -7.26 15.69
CA PHE A 201 -3.08 -7.85 14.35
C PHE A 201 -4.19 -7.42 13.37
N ALA A 202 -5.44 -7.41 13.83
CA ALA A 202 -6.57 -7.04 12.99
C ALA A 202 -6.54 -5.57 12.55
N CYS A 203 -6.13 -4.64 13.42
CA CYS A 203 -5.99 -3.23 13.06
C CYS A 203 -4.77 -2.99 12.17
N MET A 204 -3.66 -3.70 12.40
CA MET A 204 -2.50 -3.68 11.51
C MET A 204 -2.86 -4.14 10.10
N ALA A 205 -3.55 -5.27 9.97
CA ALA A 205 -4.02 -5.78 8.68
C ALA A 205 -4.98 -4.80 7.98
N MET A 206 -5.89 -4.15 8.72
CA MET A 206 -6.78 -3.12 8.18
C MET A 206 -6.01 -1.95 7.56
N LEU A 207 -4.99 -1.44 8.27
CA LEU A 207 -4.17 -0.33 7.76
C LEU A 207 -3.38 -0.73 6.50
N LEU A 208 -2.89 -1.97 6.41
CA LEU A 208 -2.24 -2.49 5.20
C LEU A 208 -3.21 -2.56 4.03
N GLN A 209 -4.40 -3.14 4.22
CA GLN A 209 -5.45 -3.24 3.20
C GLN A 209 -5.89 -1.87 2.68
N GLU A 210 -6.04 -0.89 3.56
CA GLU A 210 -6.38 0.48 3.19
C GLU A 210 -5.24 1.17 2.44
N SER A 211 -3.98 0.97 2.89
CA SER A 211 -2.80 1.56 2.26
C SER A 211 -2.56 1.04 0.84
N ASP A 212 -2.82 -0.23 0.61
CA ASP A 212 -2.64 -0.90 -0.68
C ASP A 212 -3.46 -0.22 -1.79
N ILE A 213 -4.71 0.10 -1.52
CA ILE A 213 -5.63 0.64 -2.52
C ILE A 213 -5.85 2.16 -2.42
N LEU A 214 -5.19 2.87 -1.49
CA LEU A 214 -5.48 4.28 -1.24
C LEU A 214 -5.17 5.17 -2.46
N ALA A 215 -4.07 4.93 -3.18
CA ALA A 215 -3.79 5.64 -4.43
C ALA A 215 -4.85 5.35 -5.51
N SER A 216 -5.37 4.12 -5.55
CA SER A 216 -6.38 3.68 -6.52
C SER A 216 -7.75 4.32 -6.31
N VAL A 217 -8.05 4.86 -5.13
CA VAL A 217 -9.31 5.60 -4.87
C VAL A 217 -9.16 7.12 -5.03
N MET A 218 -7.95 7.62 -5.31
CA MET A 218 -7.73 9.05 -5.54
C MET A 218 -8.27 9.49 -6.90
N PRO A 219 -9.02 10.60 -6.97
CA PRO A 219 -9.45 11.16 -8.25
C PRO A 219 -8.27 11.43 -9.19
N GLY A 220 -8.41 11.07 -10.46
CA GLY A 220 -7.35 11.19 -11.47
C GLY A 220 -6.29 10.09 -11.39
N ILE A 221 -5.60 9.94 -10.26
CA ILE A 221 -4.60 8.89 -10.03
C ILE A 221 -5.23 7.49 -10.17
N GLY A 222 -6.39 7.26 -9.56
CA GLY A 222 -7.09 5.98 -9.66
C GLY A 222 -7.50 5.63 -11.08
N VAL A 223 -7.80 6.61 -11.93
CA VAL A 223 -8.04 6.40 -13.37
C VAL A 223 -6.75 5.95 -14.08
N GLU A 224 -5.62 6.63 -13.83
CA GLU A 224 -4.31 6.24 -14.36
C GLU A 224 -3.96 4.81 -13.95
N LEU A 225 -4.14 4.47 -12.67
CA LEU A 225 -3.88 3.13 -12.14
C LEU A 225 -4.83 2.07 -12.72
N THR A 226 -6.09 2.41 -12.96
CA THR A 226 -7.04 1.52 -13.66
C THR A 226 -6.56 1.20 -15.08
N HIS A 227 -6.03 2.18 -15.82
CA HIS A 227 -5.43 1.96 -17.13
C HIS A 227 -4.17 1.10 -17.06
N ALA A 228 -3.31 1.31 -16.06
CA ALA A 228 -2.12 0.50 -15.84
C ALA A 228 -2.49 -0.97 -15.57
N LEU A 229 -3.48 -1.21 -14.70
CA LEU A 229 -4.00 -2.56 -14.39
C LEU A 229 -4.66 -3.21 -15.60
N ALA A 230 -5.44 -2.46 -16.39
CA ALA A 230 -6.02 -2.96 -17.62
C ALA A 230 -4.94 -3.36 -18.64
N GLY A 231 -3.88 -2.55 -18.78
CA GLY A 231 -2.72 -2.88 -19.61
C GLY A 231 -2.00 -4.15 -19.15
N GLU A 232 -1.87 -4.36 -17.85
CA GLU A 232 -1.30 -5.56 -17.25
C GLU A 232 -2.16 -6.80 -17.56
N TRP A 233 -3.47 -6.71 -17.34
CA TRP A 233 -4.42 -7.81 -17.55
C TRP A 233 -4.67 -8.13 -19.03
N SER A 234 -4.43 -7.19 -19.95
CA SER A 234 -4.56 -7.45 -21.39
C SER A 234 -3.64 -8.57 -21.89
N ARG A 235 -2.55 -8.84 -21.16
CA ARG A 235 -1.61 -9.92 -21.47
C ARG A 235 -2.21 -11.32 -21.34
N PHE A 236 -3.28 -11.48 -20.55
CA PHE A 236 -3.95 -12.77 -20.37
C PHE A 236 -5.45 -12.74 -20.70
N SER A 237 -6.12 -11.58 -20.65
CA SER A 237 -7.53 -11.45 -21.01
C SER A 237 -7.90 -10.03 -21.45
N GLU A 238 -8.00 -9.83 -22.77
CA GLU A 238 -8.48 -8.58 -23.37
C GLU A 238 -9.89 -8.20 -22.91
N THR A 239 -10.74 -9.19 -22.66
CA THR A 239 -12.11 -8.95 -22.18
C THR A 239 -12.13 -8.39 -20.77
N MET A 240 -11.34 -8.98 -19.86
CA MET A 240 -11.22 -8.48 -18.50
C MET A 240 -10.59 -7.08 -18.48
N ALA A 241 -9.52 -6.86 -19.24
CA ALA A 241 -8.86 -5.57 -19.35
C ALA A 241 -9.83 -4.47 -19.81
N ARG A 242 -10.61 -4.71 -20.86
CA ARG A 242 -11.61 -3.74 -21.33
C ARG A 242 -12.73 -3.49 -20.33
N SER A 243 -13.15 -4.52 -19.59
CA SER A 243 -14.20 -4.36 -18.60
C SER A 243 -13.79 -3.41 -17.47
N LEU A 244 -12.51 -3.42 -17.04
CA LEU A 244 -12.00 -2.52 -16.01
C LEU A 244 -12.15 -1.04 -16.37
N LEU A 245 -12.04 -0.69 -17.65
CA LEU A 245 -12.07 0.69 -18.12
C LEU A 245 -13.47 1.31 -18.15
N SER A 246 -14.52 0.55 -17.83
CA SER A 246 -15.88 1.07 -17.80
C SER A 246 -16.18 1.86 -16.52
N ALA A 247 -17.03 2.89 -16.64
CA ALA A 247 -17.53 3.64 -15.48
C ALA A 247 -18.24 2.74 -14.47
N GLY A 248 -18.97 1.71 -14.97
CA GLY A 248 -19.63 0.71 -14.10
C GLY A 248 -18.65 -0.08 -13.26
N SER A 249 -17.55 -0.54 -13.85
CA SER A 249 -16.48 -1.25 -13.11
C SER A 249 -15.82 -0.34 -12.07
N ARG A 250 -15.58 0.92 -12.42
CA ARG A 250 -15.04 1.90 -11.48
C ARG A 250 -15.98 2.11 -10.29
N ILE A 251 -17.29 2.30 -10.53
CA ILE A 251 -18.28 2.41 -9.46
C ILE A 251 -18.32 1.14 -8.61
N THR A 252 -18.29 -0.03 -9.23
CA THR A 252 -18.24 -1.33 -8.52
C THR A 252 -17.00 -1.44 -7.65
N PHE A 253 -15.81 -1.08 -8.16
CA PHE A 253 -14.58 -1.05 -7.37
C PHE A 253 -14.73 -0.15 -6.14
N LEU A 254 -15.16 1.09 -6.34
CA LEU A 254 -15.30 2.08 -5.26
C LEU A 254 -16.34 1.67 -4.21
N ARG A 255 -17.42 0.99 -4.60
CA ARG A 255 -18.49 0.57 -3.67
C ARG A 255 -18.26 -0.76 -2.99
N GLU A 256 -17.66 -1.72 -3.72
CA GLU A 256 -17.65 -3.11 -3.28
C GLU A 256 -16.28 -3.56 -2.78
N PHE A 257 -15.20 -3.00 -3.34
CA PHE A 257 -13.84 -3.42 -3.03
C PHE A 257 -13.08 -2.41 -2.18
N ALA A 258 -13.23 -1.11 -2.45
CA ALA A 258 -12.55 -0.07 -1.70
C ALA A 258 -13.14 0.07 -0.29
N ARG A 259 -12.48 -0.52 0.70
CA ARG A 259 -12.89 -0.51 2.11
C ARG A 259 -11.95 0.36 2.92
N PHE A 260 -12.52 1.39 3.56
CA PHE A 260 -11.83 2.35 4.41
C PHE A 260 -12.65 2.54 5.68
N SER A 261 -12.23 1.90 6.76
CA SER A 261 -12.97 1.90 8.03
C SER A 261 -12.11 2.24 9.25
N SER A 262 -10.79 2.40 9.08
CA SER A 262 -9.91 2.86 10.16
C SER A 262 -10.25 4.30 10.57
N PRO A 263 -10.01 4.69 11.84
CA PRO A 263 -10.12 6.08 12.25
C PRO A 263 -9.22 7.01 11.43
N ALA A 264 -8.04 6.55 11.04
CA ALA A 264 -7.08 7.31 10.23
C ALA A 264 -7.62 7.65 8.84
N SER A 265 -8.19 6.69 8.11
CA SER A 265 -8.75 6.95 6.77
C SER A 265 -10.02 7.79 6.82
N ARG A 266 -10.85 7.66 7.88
CA ARG A 266 -11.99 8.56 8.10
C ARG A 266 -11.53 9.99 8.37
N ARG A 267 -10.53 10.16 9.23
CA ARG A 267 -9.94 11.49 9.50
C ARG A 267 -9.34 12.12 8.25
N LEU A 268 -8.76 11.30 7.38
CA LEU A 268 -8.22 11.75 6.09
C LEU A 268 -9.33 12.14 5.09
N GLY A 269 -10.58 11.75 5.33
CA GLY A 269 -11.72 12.06 4.44
C GLY A 269 -11.84 11.12 3.24
N VAL A 270 -11.23 9.91 3.32
CA VAL A 270 -11.24 8.95 2.19
C VAL A 270 -12.65 8.45 1.86
N PRO A 271 -13.51 8.06 2.84
CA PRO A 271 -14.87 7.63 2.55
C PRO A 271 -15.71 8.71 1.83
N GLU A 272 -15.54 9.97 2.25
CA GLU A 272 -16.23 11.11 1.64
C GLU A 272 -15.76 11.37 0.20
N ALA A 273 -14.46 11.25 -0.06
CA ALA A 273 -13.89 11.37 -1.40
C ALA A 273 -14.42 10.27 -2.34
N ILE A 274 -14.48 9.02 -1.86
CA ILE A 274 -15.07 7.90 -2.61
C ILE A 274 -16.53 8.16 -2.93
N ALA A 275 -17.32 8.59 -1.95
CA ALA A 275 -18.76 8.89 -2.15
C ALA A 275 -18.96 10.02 -3.18
N ALA A 276 -18.12 11.05 -3.15
CA ALA A 276 -18.17 12.15 -4.10
C ALA A 276 -17.83 11.69 -5.54
N GLU A 277 -16.80 10.85 -5.72
CA GLU A 277 -16.42 10.30 -7.02
C GLU A 277 -17.54 9.40 -7.59
N VAL A 278 -18.09 8.50 -6.77
CA VAL A 278 -19.23 7.66 -7.18
C VAL A 278 -20.40 8.48 -7.65
N ALA A 279 -20.79 9.51 -6.89
CA ALA A 279 -21.88 10.40 -7.28
C ALA A 279 -21.60 11.17 -8.58
N ALA A 280 -20.34 11.54 -8.83
CA ALA A 280 -19.94 12.19 -10.09
C ALA A 280 -20.06 11.23 -11.28
N LEU A 281 -19.55 9.99 -11.14
CA LEU A 281 -19.63 8.97 -12.19
C LEU A 281 -21.07 8.60 -12.53
N GLU A 282 -21.96 8.49 -11.54
CA GLU A 282 -23.38 8.21 -11.76
C GLU A 282 -24.13 9.35 -12.47
N ARG A 283 -23.76 10.61 -12.21
CA ARG A 283 -24.31 11.74 -12.98
C ARG A 283 -23.92 11.63 -14.45
N VAL A 284 -22.63 11.44 -14.73
CA VAL A 284 -22.15 11.30 -16.11
C VAL A 284 -22.84 10.13 -16.83
N ALA A 285 -23.03 9.00 -16.15
CA ALA A 285 -23.72 7.84 -16.73
C ALA A 285 -25.19 8.10 -17.05
N ARG A 286 -25.90 8.93 -16.25
CA ARG A 286 -27.29 9.31 -16.51
C ARG A 286 -27.43 10.31 -17.64
N ASP A 287 -26.47 11.21 -17.77
CA ASP A 287 -26.50 12.30 -18.76
C ASP A 287 -25.96 11.88 -20.13
N ALA A 288 -25.39 10.66 -20.25
CA ALA A 288 -24.93 10.10 -21.51
C ALA A 288 -26.14 9.81 -22.40
N PRO A 289 -26.21 10.32 -23.65
CA PRO A 289 -27.28 9.99 -24.59
C PRO A 289 -27.26 8.49 -24.89
N LEU A 290 -28.49 7.90 -24.96
CA LEU A 290 -28.73 6.50 -25.35
C LEU A 290 -28.26 6.23 -26.78
#